data_577edaf49618102a7fcd170fefa2cc2a
#
_entry.id   577edaf49618102a7fcd170fefa2cc2a
#
_cell.length_a   1.000
_cell.length_b   1.000
_cell.length_c   1.000
_cell.angle_alpha   90.00
_cell.angle_beta   90.00
_cell.angle_gamma   90.00
#
_symmetry.space_group_name_H-M   'P 1'
#
loop_
_entity.id
_entity.type
_entity.pdbx_description
1 polymer ?
#
loop_
_entity_poly.entity_id
_entity_poly.type
_entity_poly.pdbx_seq_one_letter_code
_entity_poly.pdbx_strand_id
1 'polypeptide(L)'
;MNCPRCNANVAFSKKRCDNCGHDLKNYRKVVSLSNTYYNKGLSQAKVRDLSGAVSSLKLSLQYNKLNTNARNLLGLIYLEEGEIVAALSEWVISRHYQAENNDAEDYIRQIQSNPNRLETYNQTIRKYNSALNSAKHGDEDMAVIQLKKVVNLNPNFIRAHQLLALLYMMTGKKDNKVKALKLLRHISKIDVTNTTTLRYMKELSDVHLRGESQRVQPKPSKEQPTERRTLPKVDPDAYKTITPYKEERPSIMPFINVVVGM
;
A
#
# COMPACT_ATOMS: atom_id res chain seq x y z
N MET A 1 -23.85 -6.05 -16.98
CA MET A 1 -22.73 -5.21 -17.43
C MET A 1 -23.24 -4.14 -18.39
N ASN A 2 -22.59 -2.97 -18.41
CA ASN A 2 -23.01 -1.91 -19.32
C ASN A 2 -22.33 -2.05 -20.68
N CYS A 3 -23.07 -1.81 -21.76
CA CYS A 3 -22.52 -1.81 -23.10
C CYS A 3 -21.48 -0.69 -23.28
N PRO A 4 -20.27 -0.97 -23.80
CA PRO A 4 -19.22 0.05 -23.93
C PRO A 4 -19.56 1.12 -24.99
N ARG A 5 -20.57 0.88 -25.86
CA ARG A 5 -20.96 1.81 -26.91
C ARG A 5 -22.15 2.72 -26.54
N CYS A 6 -23.19 2.17 -25.91
CA CYS A 6 -24.43 2.91 -25.63
C CYS A 6 -24.80 2.92 -24.14
N ASN A 7 -23.99 2.40 -23.28
CA ASN A 7 -24.17 2.29 -21.83
C ASN A 7 -25.45 1.55 -21.36
N ALA A 8 -26.21 0.93 -22.24
CA ALA A 8 -27.37 0.13 -21.89
C ALA A 8 -26.94 -1.08 -21.03
N ASN A 9 -27.75 -1.41 -20.02
CA ASN A 9 -27.52 -2.60 -19.21
C ASN A 9 -27.80 -3.87 -20.03
N VAL A 10 -26.81 -4.75 -20.11
CA VAL A 10 -26.88 -5.99 -20.90
C VAL A 10 -26.51 -7.18 -20.02
N ALA A 11 -27.31 -8.26 -20.14
CA ALA A 11 -26.97 -9.51 -19.46
C ALA A 11 -25.60 -10.05 -19.91
N PHE A 12 -24.81 -10.56 -18.98
CA PHE A 12 -23.46 -11.06 -19.27
C PHE A 12 -23.43 -12.20 -20.30
N SER A 13 -24.53 -12.97 -20.43
CA SER A 13 -24.67 -14.06 -21.41
C SER A 13 -24.80 -13.59 -22.86
N LYS A 14 -25.25 -12.35 -23.10
CA LYS A 14 -25.50 -11.84 -24.45
C LYS A 14 -24.23 -11.63 -25.24
N LYS A 15 -24.22 -12.03 -26.50
CA LYS A 15 -23.09 -11.83 -27.43
C LYS A 15 -23.11 -10.46 -28.09
N ARG A 16 -24.30 -9.86 -28.24
CA ARG A 16 -24.52 -8.52 -28.79
C ARG A 16 -25.43 -7.71 -27.88
N CYS A 17 -25.28 -6.40 -27.93
CA CYS A 17 -26.12 -5.47 -27.20
C CYS A 17 -27.52 -5.42 -27.86
N ASP A 18 -28.57 -5.63 -27.07
CA ASP A 18 -29.94 -5.59 -27.57
C ASP A 18 -30.35 -4.19 -28.03
N ASN A 19 -29.73 -3.14 -27.46
CA ASN A 19 -30.08 -1.75 -27.78
C ASN A 19 -29.36 -1.21 -29.05
N CYS A 20 -28.05 -1.48 -29.23
CA CYS A 20 -27.25 -0.90 -30.31
C CYS A 20 -26.56 -1.93 -31.22
N GLY A 21 -26.79 -3.23 -31.05
CA GLY A 21 -26.24 -4.31 -31.87
C GLY A 21 -24.72 -4.54 -31.69
N HIS A 22 -24.03 -3.75 -30.87
CA HIS A 22 -22.57 -3.86 -30.69
C HIS A 22 -22.15 -5.25 -30.27
N ASP A 23 -21.09 -5.81 -30.87
CA ASP A 23 -20.51 -7.11 -30.48
C ASP A 23 -19.79 -6.99 -29.13
N LEU A 24 -20.21 -7.79 -28.18
CA LEU A 24 -19.71 -7.78 -26.81
C LEU A 24 -18.70 -8.89 -26.52
N LYS A 25 -18.35 -9.71 -27.51
CA LYS A 25 -17.52 -10.92 -27.32
C LYS A 25 -16.16 -10.60 -26.65
N ASN A 26 -15.43 -9.63 -27.20
CA ASN A 26 -14.12 -9.23 -26.65
C ASN A 26 -14.26 -8.48 -25.34
N TYR A 27 -15.25 -7.60 -25.22
CA TYR A 27 -15.52 -6.86 -23.98
C TYR A 27 -15.86 -7.81 -22.82
N ARG A 28 -16.68 -8.83 -23.07
CA ARG A 28 -16.98 -9.87 -22.07
C ARG A 28 -15.75 -10.62 -21.60
N LYS A 29 -14.82 -10.96 -22.51
CA LYS A 29 -13.56 -11.59 -22.15
C LYS A 29 -12.73 -10.72 -21.19
N VAL A 30 -12.64 -9.42 -21.50
CA VAL A 30 -11.92 -8.44 -20.66
C VAL A 30 -12.56 -8.30 -19.28
N VAL A 31 -13.89 -8.18 -19.22
CA VAL A 31 -14.62 -8.12 -17.93
C VAL A 31 -14.46 -9.42 -17.13
N SER A 32 -14.56 -10.59 -17.80
CA SER A 32 -14.35 -11.89 -17.16
C SER A 32 -12.95 -12.00 -16.57
N LEU A 33 -11.92 -11.58 -17.32
CA LEU A 33 -10.53 -11.60 -16.85
C LEU A 33 -10.32 -10.67 -15.66
N SER A 34 -10.90 -9.47 -15.71
CA SER A 34 -10.91 -8.54 -14.56
C SER A 34 -11.51 -9.19 -13.32
N ASN A 35 -12.67 -9.84 -13.45
CA ASN A 35 -13.32 -10.53 -12.33
C ASN A 35 -12.50 -11.71 -11.80
N THR A 36 -11.80 -12.43 -12.67
CA THR A 36 -10.89 -13.51 -12.25
C THR A 36 -9.76 -12.98 -11.37
N TYR A 37 -9.14 -11.87 -11.76
CA TYR A 37 -8.10 -11.23 -10.95
C TYR A 37 -8.65 -10.60 -9.66
N TYR A 38 -9.87 -10.04 -9.69
CA TYR A 38 -10.55 -9.59 -8.48
C TYR A 38 -10.74 -10.73 -7.47
N ASN A 39 -11.29 -11.87 -7.93
CA ASN A 39 -11.51 -13.03 -7.08
C ASN A 39 -10.19 -13.61 -6.53
N LYS A 40 -9.12 -13.61 -7.35
CA LYS A 40 -7.78 -13.97 -6.88
C LYS A 40 -7.31 -13.03 -5.78
N GLY A 41 -7.42 -11.72 -5.99
CA GLY A 41 -7.05 -10.71 -4.98
C GLY A 41 -7.84 -10.86 -3.68
N LEU A 42 -9.14 -11.13 -3.78
CA LEU A 42 -10.00 -11.39 -2.62
C LEU A 42 -9.55 -12.64 -1.84
N SER A 43 -9.20 -13.71 -2.54
CA SER A 43 -8.70 -14.93 -1.90
C SER A 43 -7.36 -14.69 -1.21
N GLN A 44 -6.46 -13.94 -1.82
CA GLN A 44 -5.16 -13.57 -1.24
C GLN A 44 -5.34 -12.68 0.00
N ALA A 45 -6.22 -11.69 -0.04
CA ALA A 45 -6.51 -10.83 1.10
C ALA A 45 -7.02 -11.63 2.32
N LYS A 46 -7.86 -12.65 2.10
CA LYS A 46 -8.39 -13.53 3.16
C LYS A 46 -7.29 -14.28 3.92
N VAL A 47 -6.19 -14.61 3.27
CA VAL A 47 -5.04 -15.30 3.88
C VAL A 47 -3.91 -14.34 4.26
N ARG A 48 -4.19 -13.04 4.29
CA ARG A 48 -3.23 -11.98 4.62
C ARG A 48 -2.04 -11.87 3.66
N ASP A 49 -2.17 -12.37 2.44
CA ASP A 49 -1.27 -12.07 1.32
C ASP A 49 -1.68 -10.72 0.71
N LEU A 50 -1.43 -9.61 1.46
CA LEU A 50 -1.89 -8.29 1.03
C LEU A 50 -1.09 -7.78 -0.17
N SER A 51 0.20 -7.99 -0.22
CA SER A 51 1.06 -7.64 -1.37
C SER A 51 0.62 -8.37 -2.64
N GLY A 52 0.31 -9.65 -2.57
CA GLY A 52 -0.24 -10.43 -3.68
C GLY A 52 -1.63 -9.95 -4.09
N ALA A 53 -2.49 -9.64 -3.12
CA ALA A 53 -3.82 -9.11 -3.35
C ALA A 53 -3.77 -7.75 -4.08
N VAL A 54 -2.92 -6.80 -3.63
CA VAL A 54 -2.68 -5.52 -4.32
C VAL A 54 -2.28 -5.75 -5.77
N SER A 55 -1.36 -6.67 -6.03
CA SER A 55 -0.89 -6.99 -7.38
C SER A 55 -2.01 -7.54 -8.26
N SER A 56 -2.81 -8.47 -7.74
CA SER A 56 -3.94 -9.06 -8.45
C SER A 56 -5.04 -8.04 -8.73
N LEU A 57 -5.38 -7.18 -7.75
CA LEU A 57 -6.39 -6.13 -7.92
C LEU A 57 -5.96 -5.05 -8.92
N LYS A 58 -4.68 -4.67 -8.92
CA LYS A 58 -4.15 -3.77 -9.95
C LYS A 58 -4.25 -4.36 -11.35
N LEU A 59 -4.00 -5.67 -11.51
CA LEU A 59 -4.24 -6.37 -12.78
C LEU A 59 -5.72 -6.38 -13.15
N SER A 60 -6.63 -6.63 -12.20
CA SER A 60 -8.07 -6.53 -12.42
C SER A 60 -8.45 -5.16 -12.99
N LEU A 61 -7.94 -4.07 -12.38
CA LEU A 61 -8.19 -2.70 -12.80
C LEU A 61 -7.49 -2.32 -14.13
N GLN A 62 -6.39 -2.98 -14.45
CA GLN A 62 -5.72 -2.83 -15.75
C GLN A 62 -6.58 -3.35 -16.91
N TYR A 63 -7.26 -4.48 -16.69
CA TYR A 63 -8.23 -5.03 -17.65
C TYR A 63 -9.54 -4.23 -17.67
N ASN A 64 -10.08 -3.88 -16.50
CA ASN A 64 -11.33 -3.12 -16.42
C ASN A 64 -11.25 -2.02 -15.33
N LYS A 65 -10.96 -0.81 -15.76
CA LYS A 65 -10.89 0.37 -14.88
C LYS A 65 -12.19 0.69 -14.15
N LEU A 66 -13.33 0.21 -14.68
CA LEU A 66 -14.66 0.41 -14.11
C LEU A 66 -15.05 -0.67 -13.08
N ASN A 67 -14.14 -1.57 -12.71
CA ASN A 67 -14.42 -2.57 -11.68
C ASN A 67 -14.35 -1.92 -10.29
N THR A 68 -15.48 -1.36 -9.85
CA THR A 68 -15.60 -0.66 -8.56
C THR A 68 -15.36 -1.61 -7.36
N ASN A 69 -15.77 -2.88 -7.48
CA ASN A 69 -15.49 -3.89 -6.45
C ASN A 69 -13.98 -4.09 -6.24
N ALA A 70 -13.21 -4.13 -7.33
CA ALA A 70 -11.76 -4.25 -7.24
C ALA A 70 -11.13 -3.00 -6.59
N ARG A 71 -11.64 -1.81 -6.90
CA ARG A 71 -11.18 -0.56 -6.25
C ARG A 71 -11.54 -0.52 -4.77
N ASN A 72 -12.76 -0.89 -4.43
CA ASN A 72 -13.21 -0.91 -3.05
C ASN A 72 -12.35 -1.84 -2.20
N LEU A 73 -12.09 -3.05 -2.68
CA LEU A 73 -11.23 -4.01 -2.00
C LEU A 73 -9.78 -3.51 -1.93
N LEU A 74 -9.26 -2.90 -3.00
CA LEU A 74 -7.90 -2.34 -3.01
C LEU A 74 -7.77 -1.21 -1.96
N GLY A 75 -8.78 -0.36 -1.83
CA GLY A 75 -8.83 0.66 -0.79
C GLY A 75 -8.85 0.08 0.63
N LEU A 76 -9.62 -1.00 0.87
CA LEU A 76 -9.63 -1.69 2.16
C LEU A 76 -8.25 -2.28 2.50
N ILE A 77 -7.55 -2.86 1.52
CA ILE A 77 -6.20 -3.40 1.72
C ILE A 77 -5.23 -2.26 2.05
N TYR A 78 -5.26 -1.14 1.34
CA TYR A 78 -4.43 0.01 1.66
C TYR A 78 -4.71 0.58 3.06
N LEU A 79 -5.99 0.59 3.49
CA LEU A 79 -6.34 0.98 4.86
C LEU A 79 -5.71 0.03 5.90
N GLU A 80 -5.76 -1.27 5.65
CA GLU A 80 -5.17 -2.29 6.53
C GLU A 80 -3.63 -2.17 6.59
N GLU A 81 -2.98 -1.78 5.49
CA GLU A 81 -1.55 -1.48 5.43
C GLU A 81 -1.17 -0.11 6.04
N GLY A 82 -2.15 0.66 6.52
CA GLY A 82 -1.97 2.01 7.06
C GLY A 82 -1.79 3.11 6.02
N GLU A 83 -2.06 2.81 4.75
CA GLU A 83 -1.91 3.71 3.59
C GLU A 83 -3.21 4.47 3.31
N ILE A 84 -3.63 5.32 4.25
CA ILE A 84 -4.95 5.98 4.22
C ILE A 84 -5.20 6.83 2.97
N VAL A 85 -4.17 7.51 2.45
CA VAL A 85 -4.32 8.36 1.25
C VAL A 85 -4.59 7.50 0.02
N ALA A 86 -3.88 6.37 -0.10
CA ALA A 86 -4.11 5.43 -1.19
C ALA A 86 -5.52 4.80 -1.10
N ALA A 87 -5.96 4.46 0.12
CA ALA A 87 -7.31 3.94 0.36
C ALA A 87 -8.39 4.94 -0.07
N LEU A 88 -8.32 6.17 0.41
CA LEU A 88 -9.27 7.23 0.06
C LEU A 88 -9.26 7.53 -1.45
N SER A 89 -8.08 7.53 -2.08
CA SER A 89 -7.96 7.75 -3.52
C SER A 89 -8.70 6.68 -4.32
N GLU A 90 -8.57 5.40 -3.97
CA GLU A 90 -9.28 4.32 -4.67
C GLU A 90 -10.79 4.41 -4.46
N TRP A 91 -11.27 4.74 -3.26
CA TRP A 91 -12.70 4.89 -2.99
C TRP A 91 -13.31 6.11 -3.66
N VAL A 92 -12.61 7.24 -3.71
CA VAL A 92 -13.08 8.43 -4.45
C VAL A 92 -13.21 8.13 -5.94
N ILE A 93 -12.23 7.43 -6.53
CA ILE A 93 -12.30 7.00 -7.93
C ILE A 93 -13.44 5.99 -8.13
N SER A 94 -13.64 5.04 -7.19
CA SER A 94 -14.74 4.08 -7.23
C SER A 94 -16.09 4.77 -7.26
N ARG A 95 -16.31 5.75 -6.35
CA ARG A 95 -17.52 6.56 -6.28
C ARG A 95 -17.75 7.37 -7.55
N HIS A 96 -16.70 7.89 -8.16
CA HIS A 96 -16.79 8.61 -9.44
C HIS A 96 -17.34 7.73 -10.57
N TYR A 97 -16.92 6.46 -10.64
CA TYR A 97 -17.39 5.53 -11.66
C TYR A 97 -18.78 4.95 -11.37
N GLN A 98 -19.14 4.83 -10.11
CA GLN A 98 -20.44 4.31 -9.67
C GLN A 98 -20.88 5.07 -8.41
N ALA A 99 -21.78 6.04 -8.58
CA ALA A 99 -22.24 6.90 -7.50
C ALA A 99 -23.27 6.20 -6.59
N GLU A 100 -24.09 5.30 -7.14
CA GLU A 100 -25.15 4.59 -6.42
C GLU A 100 -24.79 3.14 -6.17
N ASN A 101 -25.31 2.57 -5.06
CA ASN A 101 -25.07 1.18 -4.67
C ASN A 101 -23.56 0.81 -4.65
N ASN A 102 -22.76 1.67 -4.03
CA ASN A 102 -21.31 1.52 -3.95
C ASN A 102 -20.82 1.75 -2.52
N ASP A 103 -20.26 0.71 -1.89
CA ASP A 103 -19.76 0.74 -0.52
C ASP A 103 -18.65 1.80 -0.28
N ALA A 104 -18.04 2.33 -1.34
CA ALA A 104 -16.99 3.34 -1.25
C ALA A 104 -17.45 4.60 -0.48
N GLU A 105 -18.73 5.00 -0.63
CA GLU A 105 -19.30 6.14 0.09
C GLU A 105 -19.28 5.91 1.60
N ASP A 106 -19.64 4.72 2.05
CA ASP A 106 -19.65 4.36 3.47
C ASP A 106 -18.23 4.30 4.03
N TYR A 107 -17.29 3.77 3.28
CA TYR A 107 -15.87 3.73 3.70
C TYR A 107 -15.29 5.15 3.85
N ILE A 108 -15.56 6.05 2.88
CA ILE A 108 -15.14 7.45 2.95
C ILE A 108 -15.77 8.12 4.18
N ARG A 109 -17.10 7.95 4.37
CA ARG A 109 -17.82 8.53 5.49
C ARG A 109 -17.29 8.07 6.83
N GLN A 110 -16.95 6.78 7.00
CA GLN A 110 -16.37 6.23 8.22
C GLN A 110 -15.02 6.90 8.57
N ILE A 111 -14.22 7.26 7.57
CA ILE A 111 -12.96 7.95 7.81
C ILE A 111 -13.20 9.43 8.14
N GLN A 112 -14.12 10.09 7.44
CA GLN A 112 -14.39 11.54 7.56
C GLN A 112 -15.26 11.89 8.76
N SER A 113 -16.10 10.97 9.24
CA SER A 113 -17.00 11.20 10.38
C SER A 113 -16.27 11.52 11.69
N ASN A 114 -14.99 11.18 11.80
CA ASN A 114 -14.18 11.49 12.97
C ASN A 114 -13.03 12.46 12.61
N PRO A 115 -13.21 13.77 12.86
CA PRO A 115 -12.19 14.79 12.55
C PRO A 115 -10.84 14.53 13.23
N ASN A 116 -10.86 14.03 14.46
CA ASN A 116 -9.64 13.71 15.21
C ASN A 116 -8.86 12.57 14.54
N ARG A 117 -9.56 11.58 14.00
CA ARG A 117 -8.94 10.45 13.28
C ARG A 117 -8.30 10.92 11.97
N LEU A 118 -8.99 11.78 11.23
CA LEU A 118 -8.47 12.36 9.99
C LEU A 118 -7.22 13.20 10.25
N GLU A 119 -7.25 14.06 11.29
CA GLU A 119 -6.08 14.86 11.69
C GLU A 119 -4.92 13.97 12.13
N THR A 120 -5.18 12.89 12.87
CA THR A 120 -4.15 11.89 13.25
C THR A 120 -3.48 11.27 12.02
N TYR A 121 -4.24 10.92 10.99
CA TYR A 121 -3.68 10.42 9.74
C TYR A 121 -2.83 11.47 9.02
N ASN A 122 -3.30 12.71 8.95
CA ASN A 122 -2.54 13.81 8.34
C ASN A 122 -1.23 14.08 9.09
N GLN A 123 -1.26 14.08 10.42
CA GLN A 123 -0.05 14.21 11.25
C GLN A 123 0.92 13.04 11.04
N THR A 124 0.40 11.83 10.94
CA THR A 124 1.20 10.63 10.66
C THR A 124 1.95 10.77 9.34
N ILE A 125 1.27 11.21 8.28
CA ILE A 125 1.86 11.39 6.95
C ILE A 125 2.93 12.51 6.97
N ARG A 126 2.63 13.65 7.58
CA ARG A 126 3.60 14.76 7.71
C ARG A 126 4.86 14.31 8.45
N LYS A 127 4.70 13.57 9.57
CA LYS A 127 5.82 13.04 10.35
C LYS A 127 6.61 11.98 9.59
N TYR A 128 5.93 11.11 8.84
CA TYR A 128 6.59 10.13 7.99
C TYR A 128 7.43 10.80 6.89
N ASN A 129 6.86 11.78 6.19
CA ASN A 129 7.59 12.53 5.15
C ASN A 129 8.79 13.29 5.74
N SER A 130 8.64 13.89 6.93
CA SER A 130 9.75 14.53 7.65
C SER A 130 10.85 13.52 8.00
N ALA A 131 10.47 12.36 8.54
CA ALA A 131 11.41 11.30 8.88
C ALA A 131 12.14 10.75 7.65
N LEU A 132 11.42 10.57 6.53
CA LEU A 132 12.02 10.13 5.27
C LEU A 132 13.03 11.16 4.75
N ASN A 133 12.71 12.45 4.87
CA ASN A 133 13.62 13.53 4.49
C ASN A 133 14.88 13.53 5.37
N SER A 134 14.73 13.46 6.71
CA SER A 134 15.87 13.36 7.64
C SER A 134 16.75 12.14 7.33
N ALA A 135 16.15 10.98 7.07
CA ALA A 135 16.90 9.77 6.71
C ALA A 135 17.68 9.94 5.39
N LYS A 136 17.11 10.61 4.39
CA LYS A 136 17.80 10.90 3.11
C LYS A 136 18.98 11.85 3.26
N HIS A 137 18.94 12.75 4.22
CA HIS A 137 20.02 13.71 4.52
C HIS A 137 21.03 13.21 5.55
N GLY A 138 20.92 11.94 6.00
CA GLY A 138 21.84 11.35 6.94
C GLY A 138 21.56 11.67 8.42
N ASP A 139 20.46 12.36 8.73
CA ASP A 139 20.02 12.62 10.11
C ASP A 139 19.18 11.42 10.62
N GLU A 140 19.90 10.31 10.90
CA GLU A 140 19.26 9.06 11.29
C GLU A 140 18.56 9.16 12.65
N ASP A 141 19.10 9.92 13.60
CA ASP A 141 18.55 10.07 14.96
C ASP A 141 17.19 10.78 14.91
N MET A 142 17.09 11.87 14.16
CA MET A 142 15.82 12.57 13.96
C MET A 142 14.81 11.71 13.21
N ALA A 143 15.26 10.98 12.17
CA ALA A 143 14.40 10.04 11.46
C ALA A 143 13.82 8.97 12.40
N VAL A 144 14.65 8.37 13.26
CA VAL A 144 14.22 7.37 14.26
C VAL A 144 13.22 7.98 15.25
N ILE A 145 13.44 9.19 15.75
CA ILE A 145 12.54 9.87 16.69
C ILE A 145 11.17 10.09 16.04
N GLN A 146 11.14 10.60 14.81
CA GLN A 146 9.89 10.84 14.07
C GLN A 146 9.16 9.54 13.74
N LEU A 147 9.88 8.51 13.28
CA LEU A 147 9.28 7.22 12.93
C LEU A 147 8.68 6.50 14.14
N LYS A 148 9.29 6.59 15.32
CA LYS A 148 8.68 6.08 16.56
C LYS A 148 7.32 6.73 16.82
N LYS A 149 7.18 8.04 16.58
CA LYS A 149 5.89 8.74 16.71
C LYS A 149 4.90 8.25 15.66
N VAL A 150 5.36 8.05 14.42
CA VAL A 150 4.54 7.56 13.30
C VAL A 150 3.97 6.17 13.61
N VAL A 151 4.80 5.21 14.01
CA VAL A 151 4.34 3.84 14.29
C VAL A 151 3.43 3.75 15.52
N ASN A 152 3.54 4.69 16.45
CA ASN A 152 2.61 4.80 17.58
C ASN A 152 1.25 5.40 17.15
N LEU A 153 1.24 6.38 16.24
CA LEU A 153 0.01 7.00 15.73
C LEU A 153 -0.74 6.08 14.77
N ASN A 154 -0.02 5.32 13.97
CA ASN A 154 -0.57 4.36 13.02
C ASN A 154 0.20 3.04 13.08
N PRO A 155 -0.21 2.11 13.96
CA PRO A 155 0.48 0.82 14.15
C PRO A 155 0.49 -0.08 12.92
N ASN A 156 -0.44 0.10 11.99
CA ASN A 156 -0.52 -0.69 10.78
C ASN A 156 0.33 -0.15 9.63
N PHE A 157 0.99 1.01 9.80
CA PHE A 157 1.73 1.65 8.71
C PHE A 157 3.01 0.87 8.36
N ILE A 158 2.89 -0.10 7.45
CA ILE A 158 3.96 -1.05 7.09
C ILE A 158 5.25 -0.32 6.68
N ARG A 159 5.16 0.68 5.79
CA ARG A 159 6.34 1.41 5.30
C ARG A 159 7.10 2.13 6.40
N ALA A 160 6.40 2.68 7.39
CA ALA A 160 7.05 3.35 8.52
C ALA A 160 7.81 2.36 9.41
N HIS A 161 7.23 1.18 9.67
CA HIS A 161 7.90 0.11 10.40
C HIS A 161 9.13 -0.42 9.66
N GLN A 162 9.03 -0.61 8.34
CA GLN A 162 10.16 -1.06 7.51
C GLN A 162 11.29 -0.05 7.53
N LEU A 163 11.00 1.25 7.37
CA LEU A 163 12.02 2.29 7.41
C LEU A 163 12.67 2.38 8.80
N LEU A 164 11.89 2.31 9.88
CA LEU A 164 12.42 2.31 11.24
C LEU A 164 13.27 1.06 11.50
N ALA A 165 12.83 -0.10 11.03
CA ALA A 165 13.61 -1.34 11.14
C ALA A 165 14.93 -1.24 10.37
N LEU A 166 14.91 -0.69 9.15
CA LEU A 166 16.12 -0.48 8.34
C LEU A 166 17.12 0.42 9.08
N LEU A 167 16.68 1.58 9.62
CA LEU A 167 17.55 2.47 10.37
C LEU A 167 18.15 1.77 11.59
N TYR A 168 17.39 0.96 12.32
CA TYR A 168 17.92 0.16 13.41
C TYR A 168 18.94 -0.90 12.94
N MET A 169 18.73 -1.51 11.78
CA MET A 169 19.68 -2.48 11.22
C MET A 169 21.01 -1.82 10.84
N MET A 170 20.96 -0.60 10.30
CA MET A 170 22.14 0.18 9.89
C MET A 170 23.06 0.49 11.07
N THR A 171 22.55 0.70 12.28
CA THR A 171 23.40 0.95 13.47
C THR A 171 24.31 -0.20 13.85
N GLY A 172 24.05 -1.42 13.39
CA GLY A 172 24.80 -2.63 13.72
C GLY A 172 24.69 -3.10 15.19
N LYS A 173 24.14 -2.29 16.11
CA LYS A 173 24.03 -2.57 17.54
C LYS A 173 23.07 -3.74 17.79
N LYS A 174 23.44 -4.67 18.69
CA LYS A 174 22.66 -5.86 19.02
C LYS A 174 21.23 -5.52 19.49
N ASP A 175 21.09 -4.53 20.37
CA ASP A 175 19.79 -4.11 20.90
C ASP A 175 18.88 -3.53 19.80
N ASN A 176 19.44 -2.80 18.85
CA ASN A 176 18.69 -2.24 17.74
C ASN A 176 18.26 -3.34 16.75
N LYS A 177 19.06 -4.39 16.55
CA LYS A 177 18.64 -5.56 15.76
C LYS A 177 17.43 -6.26 16.38
N VAL A 178 17.39 -6.40 17.70
CA VAL A 178 16.23 -6.95 18.41
C VAL A 178 15.00 -6.07 18.22
N LYS A 179 15.15 -4.74 18.32
CA LYS A 179 14.04 -3.79 18.05
C LYS A 179 13.55 -3.90 16.60
N ALA A 180 14.46 -3.95 15.63
CA ALA A 180 14.11 -4.13 14.21
C ALA A 180 13.32 -5.43 14.01
N LEU A 181 13.79 -6.54 14.56
CA LEU A 181 13.11 -7.83 14.44
C LEU A 181 11.69 -7.79 15.04
N LYS A 182 11.49 -7.10 16.16
CA LYS A 182 10.17 -6.92 16.79
C LYS A 182 9.22 -6.15 15.87
N LEU A 183 9.69 -5.06 15.24
CA LEU A 183 8.91 -4.29 14.27
C LEU A 183 8.53 -5.13 13.04
N LEU A 184 9.49 -5.84 12.48
CA LEU A 184 9.26 -6.69 11.30
C LEU A 184 8.30 -7.85 11.58
N ARG A 185 8.40 -8.48 12.76
CA ARG A 185 7.43 -9.51 13.21
C ARG A 185 6.02 -8.95 13.39
N HIS A 186 5.89 -7.69 13.80
CA HIS A 186 4.58 -7.05 13.91
C HIS A 186 3.93 -6.91 12.52
N ILE A 187 4.63 -6.31 11.56
CA ILE A 187 4.08 -6.07 10.22
C ILE A 187 3.96 -7.34 9.38
N SER A 188 4.75 -8.39 9.64
CA SER A 188 4.58 -9.68 8.96
C SER A 188 3.26 -10.39 9.32
N LYS A 189 2.60 -9.99 10.42
CA LYS A 189 1.24 -10.44 10.75
C LYS A 189 0.16 -9.68 9.96
N ILE A 190 0.47 -8.47 9.51
CA ILE A 190 -0.42 -7.67 8.68
C ILE A 190 -0.37 -8.17 7.24
N ASP A 191 0.84 -8.30 6.69
CA ASP A 191 1.10 -8.82 5.35
C ASP A 191 2.17 -9.92 5.39
N VAL A 192 1.74 -11.17 5.23
CA VAL A 192 2.60 -12.35 5.37
C VAL A 192 3.57 -12.55 4.21
N THR A 193 3.29 -11.95 3.06
CA THR A 193 4.07 -12.10 1.83
C THR A 193 4.89 -10.88 1.46
N ASN A 194 4.92 -9.86 2.32
CA ASN A 194 5.66 -8.63 2.04
C ASN A 194 7.14 -8.91 1.84
N THR A 195 7.59 -8.81 0.60
CA THR A 195 8.96 -9.19 0.20
C THR A 195 10.04 -8.37 0.90
N THR A 196 9.81 -7.08 1.13
CA THR A 196 10.75 -6.21 1.85
C THR A 196 10.88 -6.64 3.32
N THR A 197 9.75 -6.90 3.97
CA THR A 197 9.73 -7.40 5.36
C THR A 197 10.46 -8.73 5.50
N LEU A 198 10.16 -9.69 4.62
CA LEU A 198 10.79 -11.01 4.62
C LEU A 198 12.28 -10.93 4.35
N ARG A 199 12.72 -10.06 3.43
CA ARG A 199 14.15 -9.83 3.14
C ARG A 199 14.88 -9.28 4.36
N TYR A 200 14.34 -8.29 5.05
CA TYR A 200 14.97 -7.73 6.26
C TYR A 200 15.02 -8.74 7.40
N MET A 201 13.97 -9.55 7.57
CA MET A 201 13.96 -10.62 8.57
C MET A 201 15.03 -11.67 8.28
N LYS A 202 15.18 -12.07 7.02
CA LYS A 202 16.22 -13.02 6.59
C LYS A 202 17.61 -12.47 6.87
N GLU A 203 17.89 -11.22 6.52
CA GLU A 203 19.17 -10.58 6.75
C GLU A 203 19.53 -10.56 8.24
N LEU A 204 18.56 -10.26 9.12
CA LEU A 204 18.77 -10.30 10.56
C LEU A 204 19.05 -11.71 11.08
N SER A 205 18.44 -12.76 10.52
CA SER A 205 18.69 -14.16 10.90
C SER A 205 20.06 -14.64 10.45
N ASP A 206 20.49 -14.32 9.24
CA ASP A 206 21.79 -14.72 8.67
C ASP A 206 22.97 -14.10 9.45
N VAL A 207 22.79 -12.86 9.95
CA VAL A 207 23.78 -12.21 10.82
C VAL A 207 23.89 -12.92 12.19
N HIS A 208 22.79 -13.47 12.72
CA HIS A 208 22.80 -14.23 13.98
C HIS A 208 23.61 -15.51 13.83
N LEU A 209 23.36 -16.28 12.77
CA LEU A 209 24.07 -17.54 12.48
C LEU A 209 25.57 -17.34 12.28
N ARG A 210 25.98 -16.26 11.59
CA ARG A 210 27.40 -15.92 11.40
C ARG A 210 28.09 -15.47 12.68
N GLY A 211 27.37 -14.78 13.58
CA GLY A 211 27.89 -14.35 14.89
C GLY A 211 28.13 -15.51 15.87
N GLU A 212 27.36 -16.60 15.76
CA GLU A 212 27.56 -17.81 16.57
C GLU A 212 28.65 -18.69 16.04
N SER A 213 28.80 -18.81 14.69
CA SER A 213 29.90 -19.60 14.09
C SER A 213 31.28 -19.02 14.31
N GLN A 214 31.43 -17.71 14.59
CA GLN A 214 32.70 -17.06 14.91
C GLN A 214 33.12 -17.21 16.39
N ARG A 215 32.26 -17.73 17.28
CA ARG A 215 32.60 -17.97 18.68
C ARG A 215 33.36 -19.28 18.94
N VAL A 216 33.54 -20.13 17.95
CA VAL A 216 34.12 -21.49 18.10
C VAL A 216 35.48 -21.65 17.40
N GLN A 217 36.27 -20.60 17.17
CA GLN A 217 37.66 -20.78 16.77
C GLN A 217 38.61 -19.88 17.55
N PRO A 218 39.74 -20.43 18.12
CA PRO A 218 40.79 -19.62 18.74
C PRO A 218 41.61 -18.91 17.66
N LYS A 219 42.00 -17.67 17.95
CA LYS A 219 42.77 -16.79 17.07
C LYS A 219 44.07 -17.43 16.54
N PRO A 220 44.45 -17.09 15.30
CA PRO A 220 45.69 -16.35 15.15
C PRO A 220 45.50 -15.03 14.40
N SER A 221 46.33 -14.11 14.82
CA SER A 221 46.50 -12.75 14.36
C SER A 221 46.83 -12.63 12.88
N LYS A 222 46.16 -11.71 12.16
CA LYS A 222 46.74 -10.71 11.23
C LYS A 222 45.60 -9.83 10.68
N GLU A 223 45.82 -8.55 10.81
CA GLU A 223 44.98 -7.49 10.27
C GLU A 223 44.88 -7.56 8.75
N GLN A 224 43.66 -7.56 8.24
CA GLN A 224 43.39 -7.21 6.84
C GLN A 224 42.25 -6.15 6.83
N PRO A 225 42.27 -5.21 5.86
CA PRO A 225 41.40 -4.04 5.87
C PRO A 225 39.92 -4.46 5.74
N THR A 226 39.09 -3.89 6.58
CA THR A 226 37.65 -4.07 6.55
C THR A 226 37.06 -3.49 5.26
N GLU A 227 36.69 -4.36 4.32
CA GLU A 227 35.78 -3.98 3.24
C GLU A 227 34.51 -3.40 3.84
N ARG A 228 34.18 -2.18 3.44
CA ARG A 228 32.87 -1.55 3.73
C ARG A 228 31.78 -2.47 3.17
N ARG A 229 31.02 -3.10 4.05
CA ARG A 229 29.83 -3.85 3.68
C ARG A 229 28.89 -2.92 2.90
N THR A 230 28.67 -3.22 1.64
CA THR A 230 27.62 -2.59 0.86
C THR A 230 26.28 -2.96 1.49
N LEU A 231 25.54 -1.94 1.94
CA LEU A 231 24.16 -2.07 2.42
C LEU A 231 23.26 -2.70 1.33
N PRO A 232 22.20 -3.42 1.71
CA PRO A 232 21.23 -3.89 0.73
C PRO A 232 20.73 -2.70 -0.10
N LYS A 233 20.70 -2.86 -1.42
CA LYS A 233 20.16 -1.83 -2.32
C LYS A 233 18.72 -1.58 -1.90
N VAL A 234 18.49 -0.43 -1.28
CA VAL A 234 17.15 0.05 -0.93
C VAL A 234 16.49 0.39 -2.25
N ASP A 235 15.31 -0.18 -2.49
CA ASP A 235 14.47 0.22 -3.61
C ASP A 235 14.08 1.69 -3.39
N PRO A 236 14.55 2.64 -4.21
CA PRO A 236 14.27 4.05 -4.01
C PRO A 236 12.77 4.37 -4.11
N ASP A 237 11.99 3.49 -4.74
CA ASP A 237 10.53 3.63 -4.87
C ASP A 237 9.77 3.10 -3.65
N ALA A 238 10.41 2.29 -2.80
CA ALA A 238 9.78 1.76 -1.59
C ALA A 238 9.44 2.84 -0.56
N TYR A 239 10.17 3.97 -0.56
CA TYR A 239 10.02 5.06 0.41
C TYR A 239 9.75 6.39 -0.31
N LYS A 240 8.62 6.47 -0.99
CA LYS A 240 8.14 7.72 -1.61
C LYS A 240 7.49 8.63 -0.58
N THR A 241 7.67 9.92 -0.77
CA THR A 241 6.92 10.94 -0.02
C THR A 241 5.42 10.79 -0.30
N ILE A 242 4.61 10.83 0.76
CA ILE A 242 3.16 10.70 0.68
C ILE A 242 2.56 12.09 0.80
N THR A 243 1.70 12.46 -0.16
CA THR A 243 0.95 13.71 -0.06
C THR A 243 -0.12 13.58 1.04
N PRO A 244 -0.17 14.47 2.03
CA PRO A 244 -1.25 14.48 3.02
C PRO A 244 -2.61 14.63 2.33
N TYR A 245 -3.61 13.91 2.82
CA TYR A 245 -4.97 14.07 2.33
C TYR A 245 -5.46 15.49 2.64
N LYS A 246 -5.86 16.22 1.59
CA LYS A 246 -6.59 17.49 1.71
C LYS A 246 -8.05 17.20 1.38
N GLU A 247 -8.94 17.59 2.26
CA GLU A 247 -10.36 17.60 2.00
C GLU A 247 -10.63 18.75 1.02
N GLU A 248 -10.47 18.47 -0.28
CA GLU A 248 -10.99 19.37 -1.31
C GLU A 248 -12.49 19.13 -1.35
N ARG A 249 -13.27 20.05 -0.80
CA ARG A 249 -14.69 20.11 -1.12
C ARG A 249 -14.76 20.20 -2.64
N PRO A 250 -15.38 19.25 -3.33
CA PRO A 250 -15.53 19.35 -4.76
C PRO A 250 -16.23 20.68 -5.03
N SER A 251 -15.52 21.59 -5.67
CA SER A 251 -16.11 22.84 -6.14
C SER A 251 -17.16 22.44 -7.17
N ILE A 252 -18.43 22.57 -6.81
CA ILE A 252 -19.57 22.32 -7.68
C ILE A 252 -19.62 23.34 -8.85
N MET A 253 -18.80 24.37 -8.77
CA MET A 253 -18.75 25.47 -9.76
C MET A 253 -18.44 25.07 -11.21
N PRO A 254 -17.61 24.05 -11.55
CA PRO A 254 -17.43 23.68 -12.97
C PRO A 254 -18.64 23.01 -13.61
N PHE A 255 -19.54 22.42 -12.80
CA PHE A 255 -20.69 21.68 -13.35
C PHE A 255 -21.95 22.56 -13.55
N ILE A 256 -22.06 23.71 -12.89
CA ILE A 256 -23.21 24.62 -13.04
C ILE A 256 -23.17 25.34 -14.39
N ASN A 257 -21.99 25.58 -14.95
CA ASN A 257 -21.86 26.29 -16.25
C ASN A 257 -22.19 25.40 -17.47
N VAL A 258 -22.32 24.08 -17.31
CA VAL A 258 -22.70 23.17 -18.43
C VAL A 258 -24.22 22.97 -18.49
N VAL A 259 -24.95 23.21 -17.39
CA VAL A 259 -26.42 22.99 -17.36
C VAL A 259 -27.21 24.25 -17.68
N VAL A 260 -26.62 25.43 -17.65
CA VAL A 260 -27.30 26.72 -17.97
C VAL A 260 -26.99 27.20 -19.40
N GLY A 261 -26.23 26.45 -20.18
CA GLY A 261 -25.86 26.75 -21.57
C GLY A 261 -26.55 25.86 -22.62
N MET A 262 -27.74 25.28 -22.33
CA MET A 262 -28.63 24.66 -23.30
C MET A 262 -30.03 25.25 -23.19
#